data_a55a5ece41fdb435a43c065fe86e2a24
#
_entry.id   a55a5ece41fdb435a43c065fe86e2a24
#
_cell.length_a   1.000
_cell.length_b   1.000
_cell.length_c   1.000
_cell.angle_alpha   90.00
_cell.angle_beta   90.00
_cell.angle_gamma   90.00
#
_symmetry.space_group_name_H-M   'P 1'
#
loop_
_entity.id
_entity.type
_entity.pdbx_description
1 polymer ?
#
loop_
_entity_poly.entity_id
_entity_poly.type
_entity_poly.pdbx_seq_one_letter_code
_entity_poly.pdbx_strand_id
1 'polypeptide(L)'
;MRRREFISLLGVLGSGATWPVAARAQQGAMRVVGFLGTLSADTIADRLRAFRQGLSEIGYIEGRNLAIEYQSADGQNDRFPKMAADFVRRQVSAIVSFGLPAALAAKAATTTIPIVFFGGFDPVAFGVVASLNRPGGNVTGVTELGVELGRKRLELLHELVPAATAFALLVNPTNPNAEITTTTIQAAARTLGLQLHVLHASVERDIDSAFATLVQLGAGGLVIAAEPLFGSRSEQIARLAIRHTMPAIYQFRSFAAAGGLISYGGDVIDLHRQVGVYTGRILKGEKPTDLPVQQATKVEMIVNLKTAKALGLEVPTSLLLRADEVIE
;
A
#
# COMPACT_ATOMS: atom_id res chain seq x y z
N MET A 1 -75.90 -12.12 -49.24
CA MET A 1 -75.83 -11.01 -50.22
C MET A 1 -74.65 -10.14 -49.82
N ARG A 2 -73.50 -10.29 -50.51
CA ARG A 2 -72.96 -9.32 -51.54
C ARG A 2 -72.83 -7.91 -50.98
N ARG A 3 -71.69 -7.26 -50.84
CA ARG A 3 -70.64 -6.92 -51.81
C ARG A 3 -69.48 -6.31 -51.03
N ARG A 4 -68.21 -6.63 -51.15
CA ARG A 4 -67.24 -6.32 -52.23
C ARG A 4 -67.02 -4.79 -52.43
N GLU A 5 -65.74 -4.48 -52.15
CA GLU A 5 -64.90 -3.54 -52.85
C GLU A 5 -65.09 -2.01 -52.55
N PHE A 6 -64.07 -1.45 -51.97
CA PHE A 6 -63.38 -0.35 -52.66
C PHE A 6 -61.90 -0.30 -52.22
N ILE A 7 -61.10 -0.60 -53.21
CA ILE A 7 -59.67 -0.40 -53.26
C ILE A 7 -59.46 1.07 -53.66
N SER A 8 -58.51 1.77 -53.10
CA SER A 8 -57.47 2.46 -53.82
C SER A 8 -56.85 3.66 -53.11
N LEU A 9 -55.55 3.61 -53.05
CA LEU A 9 -54.57 4.69 -53.20
C LEU A 9 -54.73 5.99 -52.34
N LEU A 10 -53.72 6.11 -51.55
CA LEU A 10 -52.86 7.31 -51.36
C LEU A 10 -51.85 6.88 -50.28
N GLY A 11 -50.62 6.73 -50.57
CA GLY A 11 -49.70 7.60 -51.17
C GLY A 11 -48.49 7.61 -50.27
N VAL A 12 -47.46 6.93 -50.70
CA VAL A 12 -46.06 7.07 -50.27
C VAL A 12 -45.75 8.51 -49.86
N LEU A 13 -45.21 8.69 -48.67
CA LEU A 13 -44.15 9.66 -48.29
C LEU A 13 -44.06 9.74 -46.77
N GLY A 14 -43.02 9.22 -46.22
CA GLY A 14 -42.74 9.32 -44.78
C GLY A 14 -41.64 8.39 -44.33
N SER A 15 -40.56 8.28 -45.13
CA SER A 15 -39.30 7.71 -44.61
C SER A 15 -38.71 8.68 -43.59
N GLY A 16 -39.33 8.73 -42.43
CA GLY A 16 -38.77 9.34 -41.22
C GLY A 16 -37.57 8.50 -40.79
N ALA A 17 -36.41 9.03 -41.03
CA ALA A 17 -35.15 8.55 -40.48
C ALA A 17 -35.31 8.49 -38.94
N THR A 18 -35.68 7.33 -38.38
CA THR A 18 -35.49 7.05 -36.98
C THR A 18 -33.99 6.91 -36.73
N TRP A 19 -33.37 8.03 -36.46
CA TRP A 19 -32.02 8.01 -35.93
C TRP A 19 -32.01 7.15 -34.66
N PRO A 20 -31.01 6.29 -34.46
CA PRO A 20 -30.90 5.49 -33.26
C PRO A 20 -30.51 6.41 -32.09
N VAL A 21 -31.50 7.02 -31.44
CA VAL A 21 -31.34 7.74 -30.17
C VAL A 21 -31.05 6.75 -29.03
N ALA A 22 -31.18 5.45 -29.29
CA ALA A 22 -30.96 4.40 -28.30
C ALA A 22 -29.47 4.07 -28.01
N ALA A 23 -28.52 4.57 -28.79
CA ALA A 23 -27.10 4.24 -28.57
C ALA A 23 -26.36 5.15 -27.56
N ARG A 24 -26.99 6.22 -27.08
CA ARG A 24 -26.37 7.12 -26.06
C ARG A 24 -26.76 6.85 -24.63
N ALA A 25 -27.69 5.93 -24.36
CA ALA A 25 -28.21 5.67 -23.02
C ALA A 25 -27.38 4.64 -22.22
N GLN A 26 -26.24 4.17 -22.73
CA GLN A 26 -25.41 3.15 -22.07
C GLN A 26 -23.96 3.56 -21.78
N GLN A 27 -23.63 4.82 -21.91
CA GLN A 27 -22.45 5.33 -21.21
C GLN A 27 -22.88 5.55 -19.75
N GLY A 28 -22.76 4.49 -18.93
CA GLY A 28 -22.94 4.59 -17.48
C GLY A 28 -22.09 5.76 -16.98
N ALA A 29 -22.67 6.58 -16.08
CA ALA A 29 -21.98 7.73 -15.52
C ALA A 29 -20.57 7.32 -15.07
N MET A 30 -19.56 8.09 -15.49
CA MET A 30 -18.14 7.85 -15.14
C MET A 30 -18.03 7.73 -13.63
N ARG A 31 -17.55 6.57 -13.16
CA ARG A 31 -17.32 6.36 -11.73
C ARG A 31 -16.08 7.16 -11.31
N VAL A 32 -16.11 7.75 -10.12
CA VAL A 32 -14.97 8.49 -9.57
C VAL A 32 -14.47 7.76 -8.35
N VAL A 33 -13.17 7.44 -8.33
CA VAL A 33 -12.47 6.87 -7.18
C VAL A 33 -11.55 7.92 -6.60
N GLY A 34 -11.77 8.30 -5.33
CA GLY A 34 -10.87 9.15 -4.58
C GLY A 34 -9.73 8.31 -3.99
N PHE A 35 -8.49 8.69 -4.24
CA PHE A 35 -7.31 7.99 -3.75
C PHE A 35 -6.55 8.87 -2.76
N LEU A 36 -6.44 8.45 -1.50
CA LEU A 36 -5.70 9.12 -0.43
C LEU A 36 -4.33 8.45 -0.26
N GLY A 37 -3.27 9.17 -0.55
CA GLY A 37 -1.90 8.68 -0.40
C GLY A 37 -1.00 9.64 0.38
N THR A 38 0.02 9.11 1.03
CA THR A 38 1.02 9.90 1.76
C THR A 38 2.04 10.55 0.82
N LEU A 39 2.31 9.91 -0.33
CA LEU A 39 3.35 10.26 -1.29
C LEU A 39 2.74 10.85 -2.56
N SER A 40 3.53 11.55 -3.38
CA SER A 40 3.06 12.02 -4.69
C SER A 40 2.77 10.86 -5.65
N ALA A 41 1.90 11.09 -6.63
CA ALA A 41 1.56 10.09 -7.65
C ALA A 41 2.79 9.60 -8.43
N ASP A 42 3.72 10.51 -8.73
CA ASP A 42 4.96 10.19 -9.45
C ASP A 42 5.86 9.26 -8.64
N THR A 43 5.97 9.47 -7.33
CA THR A 43 6.76 8.61 -6.43
C THR A 43 6.24 7.16 -6.39
N ILE A 44 4.94 6.97 -6.60
CA ILE A 44 4.30 5.65 -6.56
C ILE A 44 3.74 5.21 -7.92
N ALA A 45 4.30 5.71 -9.02
CA ALA A 45 3.80 5.47 -10.37
C ALA A 45 3.62 3.96 -10.69
N ASP A 46 4.58 3.12 -10.30
CA ASP A 46 4.50 1.66 -10.53
C ASP A 46 3.37 1.02 -9.72
N ARG A 47 3.16 1.47 -8.48
CA ARG A 47 2.09 1.00 -7.61
C ARG A 47 0.71 1.43 -8.17
N LEU A 48 0.60 2.67 -8.65
CA LEU A 48 -0.62 3.16 -9.31
C LEU A 48 -0.90 2.41 -10.62
N ARG A 49 0.15 2.01 -11.35
CA ARG A 49 0.01 1.17 -12.55
C ARG A 49 -0.57 -0.20 -12.18
N ALA A 50 -0.06 -0.84 -11.12
CA ALA A 50 -0.58 -2.11 -10.63
C ALA A 50 -2.04 -1.98 -10.14
N PHE A 51 -2.38 -0.90 -9.44
CA PHE A 51 -3.75 -0.59 -9.04
C PHE A 51 -4.70 -0.47 -10.26
N ARG A 52 -4.28 0.28 -11.30
CA ARG A 52 -5.03 0.38 -12.56
C ARG A 52 -5.16 -0.97 -13.26
N GLN A 53 -4.14 -1.81 -13.22
CA GLN A 53 -4.20 -3.16 -13.73
C GLN A 53 -5.29 -3.97 -13.03
N GLY A 54 -5.32 -3.99 -11.69
CA GLY A 54 -6.36 -4.67 -10.93
C GLY A 54 -7.78 -4.17 -11.23
N LEU A 55 -7.95 -2.86 -11.42
CA LEU A 55 -9.23 -2.29 -11.87
C LEU A 55 -9.61 -2.77 -13.27
N SER A 56 -8.64 -2.85 -14.20
CA SER A 56 -8.87 -3.28 -15.58
C SER A 56 -9.28 -4.74 -15.67
N GLU A 57 -8.75 -5.62 -14.80
CA GLU A 57 -9.15 -7.03 -14.68
C GLU A 57 -10.64 -7.18 -14.34
N ILE A 58 -11.20 -6.18 -13.67
CA ILE A 58 -12.63 -6.12 -13.29
C ILE A 58 -13.47 -5.35 -14.33
N GLY A 59 -12.83 -4.77 -15.36
CA GLY A 59 -13.50 -4.04 -16.44
C GLY A 59 -13.60 -2.54 -16.26
N TYR A 60 -12.87 -1.95 -15.28
CA TYR A 60 -12.77 -0.51 -15.09
C TYR A 60 -11.48 0.04 -15.68
N ILE A 61 -11.61 0.97 -16.63
CA ILE A 61 -10.48 1.57 -17.35
C ILE A 61 -10.55 3.09 -17.16
N GLU A 62 -9.48 3.66 -16.59
CA GLU A 62 -9.36 5.10 -16.40
C GLU A 62 -9.47 5.85 -17.74
N GLY A 63 -10.21 6.95 -17.75
CA GLY A 63 -10.52 7.74 -18.95
C GLY A 63 -11.65 7.18 -19.81
N ARG A 64 -12.12 5.94 -19.59
CA ARG A 64 -13.23 5.33 -20.34
C ARG A 64 -14.54 5.25 -19.52
N ASN A 65 -14.49 4.62 -18.36
CA ASN A 65 -15.64 4.41 -17.46
C ASN A 65 -15.29 4.67 -15.99
N LEU A 66 -14.07 5.15 -15.72
CA LEU A 66 -13.52 5.45 -14.43
C LEU A 66 -12.66 6.72 -14.48
N ALA A 67 -12.75 7.55 -13.44
CA ALA A 67 -11.77 8.59 -13.13
C ALA A 67 -11.14 8.26 -11.77
N ILE A 68 -9.81 8.43 -11.66
CA ILE A 68 -9.07 8.28 -10.41
C ILE A 68 -8.57 9.67 -10.02
N GLU A 69 -8.98 10.11 -8.85
CA GLU A 69 -8.57 11.40 -8.29
C GLU A 69 -7.61 11.19 -7.14
N TYR A 70 -6.34 11.41 -7.41
CA TYR A 70 -5.28 11.23 -6.45
C TYR A 70 -5.07 12.50 -5.62
N GLN A 71 -5.06 12.36 -4.30
CA GLN A 71 -4.64 13.41 -3.37
C GLN A 71 -3.48 12.92 -2.50
N SER A 72 -2.38 13.68 -2.50
CA SER A 72 -1.20 13.41 -1.68
C SER A 72 -1.19 14.27 -0.43
N ALA A 73 -0.95 13.65 0.72
CA ALA A 73 -0.68 14.36 1.95
C ALA A 73 0.76 14.90 2.05
N ASP A 74 1.66 14.52 1.12
CA ASP A 74 3.07 14.94 1.06
C ASP A 74 3.80 14.74 2.40
N GLY A 75 3.56 13.58 3.04
CA GLY A 75 4.13 13.23 4.34
C GLY A 75 3.44 13.86 5.56
N GLN A 76 2.43 14.73 5.37
CA GLN A 76 1.72 15.45 6.43
C GLN A 76 0.39 14.75 6.75
N ASN A 77 0.40 13.85 7.73
CA ASN A 77 -0.76 13.03 8.07
C ASN A 77 -2.00 13.83 8.53
N ASP A 78 -1.80 15.03 9.07
CA ASP A 78 -2.85 15.95 9.50
C ASP A 78 -3.71 16.52 8.35
N ARG A 79 -3.26 16.36 7.10
CA ARG A 79 -4.01 16.77 5.90
C ARG A 79 -5.14 15.79 5.52
N PHE A 80 -5.03 14.51 5.91
CA PHE A 80 -5.99 13.47 5.50
C PHE A 80 -7.45 13.76 5.88
N PRO A 81 -7.80 14.29 7.07
CA PRO A 81 -9.21 14.58 7.40
C PRO A 81 -9.85 15.55 6.41
N LYS A 82 -9.15 16.62 6.01
CA LYS A 82 -9.64 17.59 5.03
C LYS A 82 -9.81 16.97 3.64
N MET A 83 -8.86 16.12 3.22
CA MET A 83 -8.88 15.43 1.93
C MET A 83 -10.03 14.41 1.87
N ALA A 84 -10.23 13.63 2.92
CA ALA A 84 -11.33 12.68 3.01
C ALA A 84 -12.70 13.40 2.97
N ALA A 85 -12.84 14.50 3.70
CA ALA A 85 -14.06 15.32 3.68
C ALA A 85 -14.33 15.92 2.29
N ASP A 86 -13.30 16.27 1.52
CA ASP A 86 -13.46 16.73 0.14
C ASP A 86 -14.05 15.64 -0.76
N PHE A 87 -13.54 14.40 -0.70
CA PHE A 87 -14.10 13.29 -1.46
C PHE A 87 -15.53 12.96 -1.06
N VAL A 88 -15.87 13.07 0.24
CA VAL A 88 -17.25 12.88 0.72
C VAL A 88 -18.18 13.95 0.14
N ARG A 89 -17.79 15.23 0.18
CA ARG A 89 -18.56 16.34 -0.40
C ARG A 89 -18.81 16.15 -1.89
N ARG A 90 -17.83 15.60 -2.61
CA ARG A 90 -17.90 15.33 -4.06
C ARG A 90 -18.57 14.02 -4.40
N GLN A 91 -19.00 13.26 -3.40
CA GLN A 91 -19.73 11.99 -3.55
C GLN A 91 -19.02 11.00 -4.47
N VAL A 92 -17.71 10.80 -4.26
CA VAL A 92 -16.95 9.79 -5.02
C VAL A 92 -17.55 8.39 -4.85
N SER A 93 -17.40 7.53 -5.85
CA SER A 93 -17.99 6.18 -5.85
C SER A 93 -17.32 5.21 -4.86
N ALA A 94 -16.05 5.45 -4.55
CA ALA A 94 -15.28 4.74 -3.53
C ALA A 94 -14.08 5.59 -3.10
N ILE A 95 -13.60 5.38 -1.88
CA ILE A 95 -12.34 5.96 -1.39
C ILE A 95 -11.32 4.83 -1.25
N VAL A 96 -10.15 5.00 -1.84
CA VAL A 96 -9.00 4.13 -1.63
C VAL A 96 -8.02 4.86 -0.71
N SER A 97 -7.53 4.19 0.34
CA SER A 97 -6.66 4.81 1.33
C SER A 97 -5.39 3.99 1.56
N PHE A 98 -4.24 4.65 1.53
CA PHE A 98 -2.94 4.03 1.75
C PHE A 98 -2.32 4.48 3.07
N GLY A 99 -2.09 3.50 3.95
CA GLY A 99 -1.59 3.71 5.31
C GLY A 99 -2.70 3.94 6.34
N LEU A 100 -2.36 3.70 7.60
CA LEU A 100 -3.29 3.81 8.72
C LEU A 100 -3.89 5.20 8.89
N PRO A 101 -3.11 6.32 8.81
CA PRO A 101 -3.68 7.66 8.96
C PRO A 101 -4.77 7.96 7.92
N ALA A 102 -4.54 7.57 6.65
CA ALA A 102 -5.51 7.77 5.57
C ALA A 102 -6.77 6.91 5.78
N ALA A 103 -6.60 5.66 6.22
CA ALA A 103 -7.72 4.75 6.48
C ALA A 103 -8.61 5.25 7.62
N LEU A 104 -8.01 5.70 8.72
CA LEU A 104 -8.75 6.28 9.86
C LEU A 104 -9.48 7.57 9.47
N ALA A 105 -8.83 8.46 8.71
CA ALA A 105 -9.45 9.68 8.23
C ALA A 105 -10.63 9.42 7.29
N ALA A 106 -10.48 8.50 6.34
CA ALA A 106 -11.57 8.10 5.45
C ALA A 106 -12.74 7.50 6.22
N LYS A 107 -12.48 6.58 7.17
CA LYS A 107 -13.51 5.97 8.02
C LYS A 107 -14.26 7.00 8.87
N ALA A 108 -13.54 7.97 9.44
CA ALA A 108 -14.15 9.04 10.23
C ALA A 108 -15.02 10.00 9.38
N ALA A 109 -14.67 10.18 8.10
CA ALA A 109 -15.35 11.11 7.21
C ALA A 109 -16.70 10.58 6.66
N THR A 110 -16.87 9.25 6.53
CA THR A 110 -18.08 8.67 5.93
C THR A 110 -18.39 7.27 6.47
N THR A 111 -19.68 6.97 6.58
CA THR A 111 -20.22 5.64 6.88
C THR A 111 -20.91 5.00 5.68
N THR A 112 -21.01 5.70 4.55
CA THR A 112 -21.81 5.28 3.38
C THR A 112 -20.95 5.05 2.13
N ILE A 113 -19.96 5.92 1.87
CA ILE A 113 -19.05 5.72 0.73
C ILE A 113 -18.15 4.53 1.04
N PRO A 114 -18.07 3.52 0.16
CA PRO A 114 -17.18 2.39 0.35
C PRO A 114 -15.71 2.80 0.44
N ILE A 115 -14.97 2.17 1.36
CA ILE A 115 -13.54 2.43 1.57
C ILE A 115 -12.78 1.12 1.35
N VAL A 116 -11.73 1.18 0.53
CA VAL A 116 -10.78 0.09 0.33
C VAL A 116 -9.42 0.55 0.84
N PHE A 117 -8.94 -0.03 1.94
CA PHE A 117 -7.65 0.35 2.49
C PHE A 117 -6.52 -0.59 2.05
N PHE A 118 -5.29 -0.08 2.10
CA PHE A 118 -4.05 -0.86 2.09
C PHE A 118 -3.12 -0.38 3.20
N GLY A 119 -2.44 -1.33 3.88
CA GLY A 119 -1.39 -0.96 4.84
C GLY A 119 -0.83 -2.12 5.63
N GLY A 120 0.34 -1.88 6.24
CA GLY A 120 1.05 -2.83 7.09
C GLY A 120 0.66 -2.74 8.57
N PHE A 121 -0.61 -2.52 8.86
CA PHE A 121 -1.15 -2.40 10.22
C PHE A 121 -2.20 -3.47 10.49
N ASP A 122 -2.48 -3.74 11.76
CA ASP A 122 -3.61 -4.57 12.17
C ASP A 122 -4.92 -3.75 12.10
N PRO A 123 -5.79 -3.99 11.10
CA PRO A 123 -6.98 -3.19 10.91
C PRO A 123 -8.06 -3.44 11.97
N VAL A 124 -7.97 -4.54 12.71
CA VAL A 124 -8.88 -4.86 13.82
C VAL A 124 -8.43 -4.14 15.10
N ALA A 125 -7.14 -4.22 15.44
CA ALA A 125 -6.57 -3.54 16.59
C ALA A 125 -6.77 -2.03 16.55
N PHE A 126 -6.67 -1.42 15.36
CA PHE A 126 -6.94 0.02 15.17
C PHE A 126 -8.41 0.35 14.90
N GLY A 127 -9.31 -0.61 15.01
CA GLY A 127 -10.73 -0.39 14.82
C GLY A 127 -11.12 0.07 13.41
N VAL A 128 -10.29 -0.19 12.39
CA VAL A 128 -10.62 0.11 10.99
C VAL A 128 -11.72 -0.81 10.51
N VAL A 129 -11.66 -2.09 10.87
CA VAL A 129 -12.69 -3.11 10.62
C VAL A 129 -13.03 -3.87 11.91
N ALA A 130 -14.18 -4.53 11.95
CA ALA A 130 -14.60 -5.32 13.11
C ALA A 130 -13.85 -6.66 13.21
N SER A 131 -13.61 -7.31 12.07
CA SER A 131 -12.78 -8.51 11.95
C SER A 131 -12.29 -8.66 10.51
N LEU A 132 -11.26 -9.49 10.27
CA LEU A 132 -10.75 -9.71 8.92
C LEU A 132 -11.76 -10.44 8.02
N ASN A 133 -12.44 -11.45 8.55
CA ASN A 133 -13.40 -12.25 7.78
C ASN A 133 -14.75 -11.53 7.56
N ARG A 134 -15.13 -10.64 8.48
CA ARG A 134 -16.35 -9.84 8.42
C ARG A 134 -16.02 -8.40 8.82
N PRO A 135 -15.57 -7.59 7.85
CA PRO A 135 -15.08 -6.25 8.13
C PRO A 135 -16.12 -5.35 8.81
N GLY A 136 -17.37 -5.52 8.44
CA GLY A 136 -18.48 -4.69 8.94
C GLY A 136 -18.46 -3.28 8.37
N GLY A 137 -19.61 -2.61 8.33
CA GLY A 137 -19.70 -1.24 7.85
C GLY A 137 -19.32 -1.06 6.37
N ASN A 138 -18.70 0.07 6.05
CA ASN A 138 -18.36 0.47 4.69
C ASN A 138 -16.85 0.30 4.35
N VAL A 139 -16.07 -0.42 5.16
CA VAL A 139 -14.62 -0.55 5.01
C VAL A 139 -14.23 -1.99 4.75
N THR A 140 -13.37 -2.22 3.77
CA THR A 140 -12.63 -3.45 3.52
C THR A 140 -11.24 -3.12 2.99
N GLY A 141 -10.40 -4.10 2.67
CA GLY A 141 -9.10 -3.81 2.10
C GLY A 141 -8.12 -4.97 2.11
N VAL A 142 -6.83 -4.59 2.02
CA VAL A 142 -5.69 -5.50 1.96
C VAL A 142 -4.68 -5.10 3.03
N THR A 143 -4.16 -6.06 3.80
CA THR A 143 -3.09 -5.84 4.80
C THR A 143 -1.91 -6.77 4.57
N GLU A 144 -0.71 -6.29 4.85
CA GLU A 144 0.53 -7.06 4.73
C GLU A 144 1.06 -7.59 6.09
N LEU A 145 0.34 -7.41 7.20
CA LEU A 145 0.79 -7.81 8.55
C LEU A 145 2.19 -7.25 8.92
N GLY A 146 2.43 -6.00 8.58
CA GLY A 146 3.76 -5.38 8.66
C GLY A 146 4.42 -5.41 10.03
N VAL A 147 3.64 -5.41 11.12
CA VAL A 147 4.14 -5.48 12.50
C VAL A 147 4.76 -6.85 12.78
N GLU A 148 4.12 -7.94 12.38
CA GLU A 148 4.64 -9.30 12.57
C GLU A 148 5.89 -9.55 11.72
N LEU A 149 5.89 -9.06 10.49
CA LEU A 149 7.07 -9.11 9.62
C LEU A 149 8.24 -8.30 10.20
N GLY A 150 7.97 -7.26 11.00
CA GLY A 150 9.00 -6.49 11.71
C GLY A 150 9.83 -7.34 12.66
N ARG A 151 9.20 -8.23 13.43
CA ARG A 151 9.90 -9.22 14.27
C ARG A 151 10.81 -10.10 13.43
N LYS A 152 10.27 -10.63 12.34
CA LYS A 152 11.03 -11.53 11.46
C LYS A 152 12.22 -10.84 10.81
N ARG A 153 12.09 -9.56 10.47
CA ARG A 153 13.23 -8.76 9.99
C ARG A 153 14.34 -8.68 11.03
N LEU A 154 14.03 -8.43 12.31
CA LEU A 154 15.05 -8.41 13.36
C LEU A 154 15.76 -9.77 13.48
N GLU A 155 15.02 -10.89 13.45
CA GLU A 155 15.58 -12.24 13.50
C GLU A 155 16.53 -12.49 12.32
N LEU A 156 16.10 -12.15 11.08
CA LEU A 156 16.90 -12.32 9.88
C LEU A 156 18.17 -11.45 9.89
N LEU A 157 18.05 -10.21 10.39
CA LEU A 157 19.20 -9.33 10.51
C LEU A 157 20.19 -9.84 11.57
N HIS A 158 19.71 -10.37 12.69
CA HIS A 158 20.57 -10.98 13.71
C HIS A 158 21.26 -12.25 13.19
N GLU A 159 20.55 -13.07 12.39
CA GLU A 159 21.17 -14.24 11.72
C GLU A 159 22.31 -13.83 10.77
N LEU A 160 22.16 -12.67 10.09
CA LEU A 160 23.17 -12.14 9.20
C LEU A 160 24.39 -11.55 9.94
N VAL A 161 24.18 -10.96 11.13
CA VAL A 161 25.22 -10.34 11.94
C VAL A 161 25.19 -10.87 13.39
N PRO A 162 25.48 -12.17 13.60
CA PRO A 162 25.26 -12.84 14.89
C PRO A 162 26.16 -12.33 16.03
N ALA A 163 27.25 -11.65 15.70
CA ALA A 163 28.14 -11.05 16.70
C ALA A 163 27.58 -9.73 17.29
N ALA A 164 26.57 -9.14 16.65
CA ALA A 164 25.96 -7.90 17.13
C ALA A 164 25.02 -8.17 18.30
N THR A 165 25.20 -7.45 19.39
CA THR A 165 24.35 -7.51 20.60
C THR A 165 23.40 -6.32 20.72
N ALA A 166 23.62 -5.27 19.92
CA ALA A 166 22.80 -4.06 19.87
C ALA A 166 22.34 -3.79 18.43
N PHE A 167 21.05 -3.50 18.27
CA PHE A 167 20.41 -3.16 17.02
C PHE A 167 19.66 -1.85 17.17
N ALA A 168 19.30 -1.23 16.04
CA ALA A 168 18.44 -0.07 16.04
C ALA A 168 17.16 -0.33 15.22
N LEU A 169 16.11 0.41 15.56
CA LEU A 169 14.85 0.45 14.85
C LEU A 169 14.58 1.90 14.45
N LEU A 170 14.40 2.16 13.16
CA LEU A 170 13.98 3.47 12.67
C LEU A 170 12.46 3.49 12.50
N VAL A 171 11.77 4.41 13.21
CA VAL A 171 10.31 4.60 13.16
C VAL A 171 9.93 6.05 12.91
N ASN A 172 8.74 6.25 12.35
CA ASN A 172 8.13 7.58 12.26
C ASN A 172 7.14 7.75 13.44
N PRO A 173 7.45 8.60 14.44
CA PRO A 173 6.61 8.76 15.63
C PRO A 173 5.25 9.39 15.33
N THR A 174 5.06 10.02 14.16
CA THR A 174 3.78 10.61 13.77
C THR A 174 2.81 9.57 13.17
N ASN A 175 3.29 8.36 12.88
CA ASN A 175 2.44 7.26 12.44
C ASN A 175 1.81 6.58 13.65
N PRO A 176 0.47 6.47 13.74
CA PRO A 176 -0.20 5.78 14.86
C PRO A 176 0.27 4.33 15.07
N ASN A 177 0.84 3.69 14.03
CA ASN A 177 1.39 2.33 14.11
C ASN A 177 2.78 2.27 14.79
N ALA A 178 3.43 3.41 15.06
CA ALA A 178 4.81 3.46 15.55
C ALA A 178 4.97 2.80 16.93
N GLU A 179 4.03 3.03 17.84
CA GLU A 179 4.08 2.50 19.21
C GLU A 179 3.97 0.98 19.22
N ILE A 180 2.98 0.40 18.52
CA ILE A 180 2.81 -1.06 18.47
C ILE A 180 3.98 -1.73 17.75
N THR A 181 4.50 -1.12 16.68
CA THR A 181 5.69 -1.59 15.96
C THR A 181 6.90 -1.62 16.90
N THR A 182 7.14 -0.53 17.61
CA THR A 182 8.25 -0.40 18.57
C THR A 182 8.14 -1.45 19.67
N THR A 183 6.99 -1.55 20.33
CA THR A 183 6.74 -2.48 21.43
C THR A 183 6.95 -3.94 20.99
N THR A 184 6.45 -4.28 19.80
CA THR A 184 6.54 -5.65 19.26
C THR A 184 7.99 -6.02 18.94
N ILE A 185 8.77 -5.12 18.29
CA ILE A 185 10.16 -5.41 17.95
C ILE A 185 11.05 -5.35 19.19
N GLN A 186 10.76 -4.50 20.19
CA GLN A 186 11.43 -4.53 21.49
C GLN A 186 11.21 -5.84 22.24
N ALA A 187 9.98 -6.39 22.18
CA ALA A 187 9.70 -7.70 22.78
C ALA A 187 10.49 -8.82 22.10
N ALA A 188 10.59 -8.79 20.77
CA ALA A 188 11.41 -9.72 20.00
C ALA A 188 12.91 -9.59 20.35
N ALA A 189 13.42 -8.36 20.44
CA ALA A 189 14.81 -8.10 20.83
C ALA A 189 15.12 -8.69 22.23
N ARG A 190 14.24 -8.47 23.20
CA ARG A 190 14.38 -9.07 24.54
C ARG A 190 14.43 -10.59 24.50
N THR A 191 13.56 -11.21 23.69
CA THR A 191 13.54 -12.69 23.55
C THR A 191 14.85 -13.21 22.96
N LEU A 192 15.49 -12.44 22.08
CA LEU A 192 16.78 -12.77 21.47
C LEU A 192 18.00 -12.36 22.35
N GLY A 193 17.78 -11.73 23.50
CA GLY A 193 18.88 -11.20 24.33
C GLY A 193 19.57 -9.99 23.75
N LEU A 194 18.90 -9.23 22.86
CA LEU A 194 19.45 -8.09 22.13
C LEU A 194 19.01 -6.76 22.75
N GLN A 195 19.91 -5.76 22.70
CA GLN A 195 19.57 -4.37 22.97
C GLN A 195 18.95 -3.74 21.72
N LEU A 196 17.85 -3.00 21.85
CA LEU A 196 17.23 -2.27 20.74
C LEU A 196 17.15 -0.78 21.04
N HIS A 197 17.82 0.01 20.20
CA HIS A 197 17.74 1.48 20.20
C HIS A 197 16.65 1.93 19.24
N VAL A 198 15.76 2.82 19.70
CA VAL A 198 14.70 3.37 18.84
C VAL A 198 15.10 4.74 18.35
N LEU A 199 15.14 4.91 17.05
CA LEU A 199 15.45 6.16 16.35
C LEU A 199 14.21 6.69 15.68
N HIS A 200 14.03 7.99 15.70
CA HIS A 200 12.85 8.67 15.17
C HIS A 200 13.21 9.51 13.95
N ALA A 201 12.39 9.39 12.89
CA ALA A 201 12.43 10.29 11.75
C ALA A 201 11.01 10.53 11.23
N SER A 202 10.56 11.78 11.26
CA SER A 202 9.23 12.20 10.78
C SER A 202 9.28 12.99 9.49
N VAL A 203 10.45 13.52 9.14
CA VAL A 203 10.73 14.22 7.88
C VAL A 203 12.07 13.75 7.30
N GLU A 204 12.32 14.08 6.05
CA GLU A 204 13.52 13.63 5.32
C GLU A 204 14.84 13.94 6.05
N ARG A 205 15.01 15.15 6.56
CA ARG A 205 16.23 15.58 7.27
C ARG A 205 16.51 14.80 8.56
N ASP A 206 15.46 14.24 9.18
CA ASP A 206 15.61 13.48 10.42
C ASP A 206 16.30 12.14 10.14
N ILE A 207 16.22 11.62 8.91
CA ILE A 207 16.86 10.37 8.51
C ILE A 207 18.37 10.48 8.62
N ASP A 208 18.96 11.56 8.12
CA ASP A 208 20.42 11.80 8.22
C ASP A 208 20.86 11.89 9.68
N SER A 209 20.09 12.61 10.51
CA SER A 209 20.35 12.74 11.95
C SER A 209 20.25 11.40 12.69
N ALA A 210 19.27 10.55 12.30
CA ALA A 210 19.12 9.21 12.87
C ALA A 210 20.34 8.32 12.56
N PHE A 211 20.88 8.38 11.34
CA PHE A 211 22.10 7.65 10.99
C PHE A 211 23.35 8.16 11.73
N ALA A 212 23.49 9.46 11.97
CA ALA A 212 24.56 9.98 12.78
C ALA A 212 24.48 9.46 14.23
N THR A 213 23.29 9.42 14.81
CA THR A 213 23.04 8.88 16.17
C THR A 213 23.31 7.37 16.22
N LEU A 214 22.90 6.62 15.19
CA LEU A 214 23.10 5.18 15.08
C LEU A 214 24.56 4.76 15.25
N VAL A 215 25.47 5.50 14.62
CA VAL A 215 26.92 5.24 14.72
C VAL A 215 27.42 5.46 16.15
N GLN A 216 26.95 6.51 16.84
CA GLN A 216 27.31 6.81 18.23
C GLN A 216 26.84 5.74 19.21
N LEU A 217 25.69 5.10 18.92
CA LEU A 217 25.12 4.05 19.75
C LEU A 217 25.80 2.69 19.59
N GLY A 218 26.71 2.53 18.61
CA GLY A 218 27.41 1.28 18.36
C GLY A 218 26.47 0.14 17.93
N ALA A 219 25.34 0.45 17.32
CA ALA A 219 24.42 -0.57 16.81
C ALA A 219 25.07 -1.36 15.67
N GLY A 220 24.96 -2.67 15.72
CA GLY A 220 25.50 -3.57 14.68
C GLY A 220 24.54 -3.85 13.52
N GLY A 221 23.30 -3.34 13.58
CA GLY A 221 22.32 -3.46 12.50
C GLY A 221 21.11 -2.57 12.69
N LEU A 222 20.41 -2.28 11.59
CA LEU A 222 19.27 -1.37 11.53
C LEU A 222 18.05 -2.04 10.91
N VAL A 223 16.94 -2.07 11.64
CA VAL A 223 15.62 -2.44 11.13
C VAL A 223 14.88 -1.18 10.72
N ILE A 224 14.36 -1.14 9.49
CA ILE A 224 13.51 -0.05 9.02
C ILE A 224 12.05 -0.45 9.18
N ALA A 225 11.28 0.33 9.92
CA ALA A 225 9.84 0.11 10.06
C ALA A 225 9.10 0.29 8.72
N ALA A 226 7.97 -0.40 8.58
CA ALA A 226 7.09 -0.24 7.43
C ALA A 226 6.40 1.13 7.48
N GLU A 227 6.91 2.09 6.71
CA GLU A 227 6.52 3.49 6.75
C GLU A 227 6.58 4.09 5.33
N PRO A 228 5.53 4.79 4.86
CA PRO A 228 5.53 5.42 3.53
C PRO A 228 6.69 6.40 3.32
N LEU A 229 7.02 7.22 4.30
CA LEU A 229 8.15 8.15 4.23
C LEU A 229 9.45 7.42 3.91
N PHE A 230 9.75 6.33 4.63
CA PHE A 230 10.98 5.55 4.41
C PHE A 230 10.97 4.86 3.05
N GLY A 231 9.81 4.36 2.61
CA GLY A 231 9.66 3.78 1.27
C GLY A 231 9.96 4.76 0.14
N SER A 232 9.59 6.05 0.30
CA SER A 232 9.90 7.11 -0.67
C SER A 232 11.37 7.55 -0.66
N ARG A 233 12.09 7.24 0.42
CA ARG A 233 13.50 7.58 0.62
C ARG A 233 14.41 6.36 0.59
N SER A 234 13.96 5.31 -0.10
CA SER A 234 14.70 4.03 -0.18
C SER A 234 16.14 4.21 -0.66
N GLU A 235 16.38 5.04 -1.69
CA GLU A 235 17.71 5.35 -2.18
C GLU A 235 18.58 6.12 -1.17
N GLN A 236 18.00 7.11 -0.46
CA GLN A 236 18.70 7.85 0.57
C GLN A 236 19.12 6.92 1.72
N ILE A 237 18.18 6.13 2.22
CA ILE A 237 18.39 5.22 3.34
C ILE A 237 19.40 4.13 2.97
N ALA A 238 19.29 3.53 1.78
CA ALA A 238 20.25 2.54 1.31
C ALA A 238 21.67 3.11 1.19
N ARG A 239 21.82 4.32 0.62
CA ARG A 239 23.12 5.01 0.54
C ARG A 239 23.71 5.33 1.92
N LEU A 240 22.89 5.80 2.86
CA LEU A 240 23.34 6.07 4.23
C LEU A 240 23.76 4.78 4.92
N ALA A 241 23.04 3.68 4.77
CA ALA A 241 23.42 2.39 5.33
C ALA A 241 24.80 1.93 4.82
N ILE A 242 25.06 2.02 3.51
CA ILE A 242 26.38 1.70 2.92
C ILE A 242 27.45 2.67 3.43
N ARG A 243 27.19 3.99 3.42
CA ARG A 243 28.14 5.02 3.85
C ARG A 243 28.59 4.82 5.30
N HIS A 244 27.69 4.41 6.17
CA HIS A 244 27.97 4.19 7.59
C HIS A 244 28.32 2.74 7.91
N THR A 245 28.55 1.91 6.88
CA THR A 245 28.86 0.47 7.02
C THR A 245 27.85 -0.24 7.93
N MET A 246 26.57 0.09 7.77
CA MET A 246 25.47 -0.36 8.63
C MET A 246 24.65 -1.46 7.93
N PRO A 247 24.72 -2.71 8.39
CA PRO A 247 23.79 -3.75 7.95
C PRO A 247 22.37 -3.34 8.22
N ALA A 248 21.53 -3.30 7.17
CA ALA A 248 20.15 -2.87 7.32
C ALA A 248 19.17 -3.81 6.60
N ILE A 249 18.00 -4.03 7.23
CA ILE A 249 16.90 -4.80 6.66
C ILE A 249 15.68 -3.93 6.46
N TYR A 250 15.02 -4.13 5.33
CA TYR A 250 13.96 -3.29 4.82
C TYR A 250 12.68 -4.09 4.57
N GLN A 251 11.57 -3.37 4.40
CA GLN A 251 10.26 -3.98 4.15
C GLN A 251 9.97 -4.28 2.68
N PHE A 252 10.56 -3.54 1.72
CA PHE A 252 10.18 -3.62 0.32
C PHE A 252 11.37 -3.88 -0.60
N ARG A 253 11.12 -4.61 -1.69
CA ARG A 253 12.06 -4.86 -2.79
C ARG A 253 12.76 -3.58 -3.29
N SER A 254 12.05 -2.45 -3.32
CA SER A 254 12.61 -1.18 -3.79
C SER A 254 13.89 -0.75 -3.06
N PHE A 255 14.02 -1.10 -1.77
CA PHE A 255 15.26 -0.84 -1.03
C PHE A 255 16.42 -1.71 -1.51
N ALA A 256 16.21 -3.00 -1.73
CA ALA A 256 17.26 -3.89 -2.26
C ALA A 256 17.67 -3.46 -3.68
N ALA A 257 16.70 -3.05 -4.52
CA ALA A 257 16.96 -2.52 -5.85
C ALA A 257 17.76 -1.19 -5.82
N ALA A 258 17.56 -0.37 -4.78
CA ALA A 258 18.31 0.87 -4.53
C ALA A 258 19.69 0.63 -3.87
N GLY A 259 20.14 -0.63 -3.73
CA GLY A 259 21.40 -0.99 -3.12
C GLY A 259 21.32 -1.36 -1.64
N GLY A 260 20.14 -1.51 -1.07
CA GLY A 260 19.97 -2.02 0.30
C GLY A 260 20.40 -3.48 0.43
N LEU A 261 20.80 -3.90 1.64
CA LEU A 261 21.41 -5.20 1.90
C LEU A 261 20.42 -6.36 1.77
N ILE A 262 19.30 -6.27 2.47
CA ILE A 262 18.26 -7.32 2.50
C ILE A 262 16.88 -6.71 2.68
N SER A 263 15.90 -7.19 1.92
CA SER A 263 14.50 -6.86 2.15
C SER A 263 13.69 -8.12 2.46
N TYR A 264 12.69 -7.97 3.35
CA TYR A 264 11.75 -9.01 3.71
C TYR A 264 10.37 -8.40 3.93
N GLY A 265 9.43 -8.67 3.02
CA GLY A 265 8.08 -8.08 3.07
C GLY A 265 7.19 -8.53 1.93
N GLY A 266 5.97 -8.04 1.90
CA GLY A 266 5.01 -8.36 0.86
C GLY A 266 5.38 -7.77 -0.50
N ASP A 267 4.94 -8.43 -1.57
CA ASP A 267 5.00 -7.88 -2.92
C ASP A 267 4.03 -6.68 -3.04
N VAL A 268 4.59 -5.48 -2.83
CA VAL A 268 3.81 -4.25 -2.83
C VAL A 268 3.10 -3.99 -4.17
N ILE A 269 3.64 -4.49 -5.27
CA ILE A 269 3.04 -4.33 -6.60
C ILE A 269 1.78 -5.20 -6.70
N ASP A 270 1.88 -6.48 -6.32
CA ASP A 270 0.72 -7.37 -6.31
C ASP A 270 -0.35 -6.90 -5.31
N LEU A 271 0.04 -6.42 -4.15
CA LEU A 271 -0.90 -5.88 -3.16
C LEU A 271 -1.69 -4.67 -3.70
N HIS A 272 -1.04 -3.76 -4.44
CA HIS A 272 -1.74 -2.65 -5.09
C HIS A 272 -2.67 -3.12 -6.20
N ARG A 273 -2.28 -4.16 -6.97
CA ARG A 273 -3.17 -4.81 -7.95
C ARG A 273 -4.40 -5.38 -7.27
N GLN A 274 -4.25 -6.06 -6.14
CA GLN A 274 -5.36 -6.61 -5.35
C GLN A 274 -6.30 -5.52 -4.83
N VAL A 275 -5.78 -4.38 -4.37
CA VAL A 275 -6.60 -3.20 -4.01
C VAL A 275 -7.40 -2.71 -5.21
N GLY A 276 -6.82 -2.72 -6.40
CA GLY A 276 -7.52 -2.41 -7.66
C GLY A 276 -8.67 -3.36 -7.94
N VAL A 277 -8.44 -4.67 -7.79
CA VAL A 277 -9.48 -5.71 -7.92
C VAL A 277 -10.61 -5.48 -6.92
N TYR A 278 -10.30 -5.25 -5.64
CA TYR A 278 -11.30 -4.99 -4.59
C TYR A 278 -12.11 -3.73 -4.89
N THR A 279 -11.44 -2.66 -5.30
CA THR A 279 -12.12 -1.42 -5.70
C THR A 279 -13.05 -1.67 -6.88
N GLY A 280 -12.60 -2.42 -7.89
CA GLY A 280 -13.44 -2.80 -9.05
C GLY A 280 -14.67 -3.62 -8.66
N ARG A 281 -14.55 -4.56 -7.72
CA ARG A 281 -15.68 -5.35 -7.18
C ARG A 281 -16.70 -4.46 -6.47
N ILE A 282 -16.22 -3.52 -5.64
CA ILE A 282 -17.07 -2.51 -4.99
C ILE A 282 -17.81 -1.67 -6.02
N LEU A 283 -17.13 -1.20 -7.06
CA LEU A 283 -17.76 -0.42 -8.14
C LEU A 283 -18.82 -1.21 -8.92
N LYS A 284 -18.71 -2.55 -8.96
CA LYS A 284 -19.74 -3.46 -9.49
C LYS A 284 -20.92 -3.70 -8.55
N GLY A 285 -20.86 -3.18 -7.33
CA GLY A 285 -21.95 -3.26 -6.35
C GLY A 285 -21.77 -4.29 -5.25
N GLU A 286 -20.60 -4.97 -5.16
CA GLU A 286 -20.30 -5.78 -3.99
C GLU A 286 -20.14 -4.89 -2.75
N LYS A 287 -20.64 -5.36 -1.61
CA LYS A 287 -20.59 -4.58 -0.38
C LYS A 287 -19.27 -4.83 0.35
N PRO A 288 -18.65 -3.81 0.96
CA PRO A 288 -17.46 -4.00 1.81
C PRO A 288 -17.65 -5.06 2.90
N THR A 289 -18.85 -5.17 3.47
CA THR A 289 -19.20 -6.17 4.49
C THR A 289 -19.06 -7.61 4.03
N ASP A 290 -19.21 -7.85 2.71
CA ASP A 290 -19.18 -9.19 2.10
C ASP A 290 -17.80 -9.54 1.54
N LEU A 291 -16.85 -8.58 1.60
CA LEU A 291 -15.48 -8.72 1.15
C LEU A 291 -14.53 -8.84 2.34
N PRO A 292 -14.06 -10.04 2.69
CA PRO A 292 -13.06 -10.22 3.75
C PRO A 292 -11.83 -9.35 3.50
N VAL A 293 -11.20 -8.85 4.56
CA VAL A 293 -9.88 -8.20 4.43
C VAL A 293 -8.88 -9.25 3.97
N GLN A 294 -8.23 -8.98 2.87
CA GLN A 294 -7.22 -9.88 2.35
C GLN A 294 -5.88 -9.61 3.04
N GLN A 295 -5.24 -10.68 3.49
CA GLN A 295 -3.87 -10.62 3.98
C GLN A 295 -2.89 -10.97 2.86
N ALA A 296 -1.72 -10.32 2.82
CA ALA A 296 -0.65 -10.73 1.95
C ALA A 296 -0.26 -12.18 2.26
N THR A 297 -0.37 -13.06 1.29
CA THR A 297 0.02 -14.47 1.44
C THR A 297 1.44 -14.73 0.97
N LYS A 298 1.98 -13.83 0.14
CA LYS A 298 3.33 -13.93 -0.41
C LYS A 298 4.22 -12.89 0.24
N VAL A 299 5.24 -13.37 0.94
CA VAL A 299 6.34 -12.58 1.49
C VAL A 299 7.59 -12.94 0.71
N GLU A 300 8.33 -11.93 0.27
CA GLU A 300 9.56 -12.10 -0.51
C GLU A 300 10.78 -11.70 0.31
N MET A 301 11.84 -12.48 0.22
CA MET A 301 13.16 -12.17 0.74
C MET A 301 14.14 -11.93 -0.41
N ILE A 302 14.74 -10.74 -0.45
CA ILE A 302 15.70 -10.36 -1.48
C ILE A 302 17.00 -10.01 -0.79
N VAL A 303 18.08 -10.61 -1.23
CA VAL A 303 19.43 -10.41 -0.69
C VAL A 303 20.33 -9.78 -1.75
N ASN A 304 21.03 -8.70 -1.41
CA ASN A 304 21.97 -8.02 -2.30
C ASN A 304 23.41 -8.37 -1.91
N LEU A 305 24.03 -9.27 -2.67
CA LEU A 305 25.41 -9.72 -2.43
C LEU A 305 26.44 -8.64 -2.74
N LYS A 306 26.18 -7.72 -3.69
CA LYS A 306 27.07 -6.56 -3.90
C LYS A 306 27.18 -5.72 -2.65
N THR A 307 26.05 -5.47 -2.00
CA THR A 307 26.00 -4.68 -0.77
C THR A 307 26.60 -5.47 0.40
N ALA A 308 26.30 -6.77 0.52
CA ALA A 308 26.95 -7.60 1.53
C ALA A 308 28.47 -7.54 1.43
N LYS A 309 29.01 -7.71 0.22
CA LYS A 309 30.46 -7.60 -0.04
C LYS A 309 31.00 -6.20 0.30
N ALA A 310 30.28 -5.14 -0.06
CA ALA A 310 30.70 -3.76 0.26
C ALA A 310 30.71 -3.49 1.77
N LEU A 311 29.86 -4.17 2.54
CA LEU A 311 29.80 -4.10 4.01
C LEU A 311 30.78 -5.10 4.70
N GLY A 312 31.54 -5.90 3.93
CA GLY A 312 32.43 -6.92 4.47
C GLY A 312 31.71 -8.09 5.14
N LEU A 313 30.46 -8.36 4.73
CA LEU A 313 29.62 -9.41 5.30
C LEU A 313 29.61 -10.66 4.40
N GLU A 314 29.71 -11.82 5.05
CA GLU A 314 29.42 -13.11 4.44
C GLU A 314 27.97 -13.49 4.74
N VAL A 315 27.17 -13.69 3.69
CA VAL A 315 25.75 -14.05 3.86
C VAL A 315 25.67 -15.57 4.11
N PRO A 316 25.08 -16.00 5.25
CA PRO A 316 24.92 -17.42 5.55
C PRO A 316 24.15 -18.16 4.46
N THR A 317 24.57 -19.38 4.14
CA THR A 317 23.88 -20.24 3.15
C THR A 317 22.41 -20.45 3.51
N SER A 318 22.09 -20.51 4.81
CA SER A 318 20.70 -20.61 5.30
C SER A 318 19.82 -19.44 4.87
N LEU A 319 20.36 -18.22 4.77
CA LEU A 319 19.67 -17.04 4.27
C LEU A 319 19.53 -17.09 2.73
N LEU A 320 20.59 -17.46 2.03
CA LEU A 320 20.57 -17.57 0.57
C LEU A 320 19.56 -18.60 0.07
N LEU A 321 19.45 -19.75 0.74
CA LEU A 321 18.48 -20.79 0.38
C LEU A 321 17.02 -20.37 0.60
N ARG A 322 16.77 -19.37 1.44
CA ARG A 322 15.44 -18.81 1.70
C ARG A 322 15.12 -17.57 0.87
N ALA A 323 16.13 -17.02 0.18
CA ALA A 323 15.94 -15.86 -0.67
C ALA A 323 15.14 -16.22 -1.92
N ASP A 324 14.10 -15.44 -2.21
CA ASP A 324 13.36 -15.52 -3.48
C ASP A 324 14.17 -14.92 -4.63
N GLU A 325 15.05 -13.97 -4.32
CA GLU A 325 15.96 -13.36 -5.28
C GLU A 325 17.29 -12.97 -4.63
N VAL A 326 18.36 -13.15 -5.38
CA VAL A 326 19.72 -12.73 -5.03
C VAL A 326 20.22 -11.75 -6.10
N ILE A 327 20.59 -10.53 -5.69
CA ILE A 327 21.19 -9.51 -6.55
C ILE A 327 22.71 -9.65 -6.47
N GLU A 328 23.33 -9.99 -7.63
CA GLU A 328 24.77 -10.17 -7.80
C GLU A 328 25.43 -8.95 -8.44
#